data_db9ec2be1e338aa509ad06420781721c
#
_entry.id   db9ec2be1e338aa509ad06420781721c
#
_cell.length_a   1.000
_cell.length_b   1.000
_cell.length_c   1.000
_cell.angle_alpha   90.00
_cell.angle_beta   90.00
_cell.angle_gamma   90.00
#
_symmetry.space_group_name_H-M   'P 1'
#
loop_
_entity.id
_entity.type
_entity.pdbx_description
1 polymer ?
#
loop_
_entity_poly.entity_id
_entity_poly.type
_entity_poly.pdbx_seq_one_letter_code
_entity_poly.pdbx_strand_id
1 'polypeptide(L)'
;MAKRQQQQDFLPTKAIQPQQQITDNFIATNPASVNQSELVEIGQALAGLSPTLQKFEERERAEDAARMELVAGKMSLEELRAASKRDFIGLQKKGVIREGESPWAKVALLEAAGKRLVSQTVVPELYKNLDRLSDPTNNETPETFARSILEAQGID
;
A
#
# COMPACT_ATOMS: atom_id res chain seq x y z
N MET A 1 6.72 -20.85 64.60
CA MET A 1 7.65 -21.46 63.65
C MET A 1 6.90 -21.93 62.44
N ALA A 2 6.84 -21.18 61.44
CA ALA A 2 6.17 -21.55 60.21
C ALA A 2 7.10 -21.28 59.04
N LYS A 3 7.41 -22.33 58.34
CA LYS A 3 8.22 -22.37 57.13
C LYS A 3 7.53 -21.65 56.01
N ARG A 4 8.13 -20.61 55.52
CA ARG A 4 7.85 -20.13 54.16
C ARG A 4 8.94 -20.63 53.26
N GLN A 5 8.62 -21.63 52.54
CA GLN A 5 9.37 -22.04 51.38
C GLN A 5 8.39 -22.18 50.21
N GLN A 6 8.90 -21.78 49.06
CA GLN A 6 8.44 -22.11 47.72
C GLN A 6 7.30 -21.28 47.17
N GLN A 7 7.68 -20.20 46.54
CA GLN A 7 7.08 -19.70 45.33
C GLN A 7 8.14 -18.99 44.48
N GLN A 8 9.01 -19.77 43.94
CA GLN A 8 9.94 -19.34 42.89
C GLN A 8 10.12 -20.54 41.96
N ASP A 9 9.16 -20.81 41.13
CA ASP A 9 9.35 -21.71 39.98
C ASP A 9 8.13 -21.65 39.05
N PHE A 10 7.87 -20.48 38.47
CA PHE A 10 7.00 -20.40 37.29
C PHE A 10 7.39 -19.19 36.44
N LEU A 11 8.61 -19.23 35.95
CA LEU A 11 8.95 -18.52 34.74
C LEU A 11 9.37 -19.57 33.71
N PRO A 12 8.68 -19.74 32.63
CA PRO A 12 9.05 -20.65 31.56
C PRO A 12 10.22 -20.04 30.78
N THR A 13 11.43 -20.15 31.32
CA THR A 13 12.67 -19.76 30.64
C THR A 13 13.02 -20.69 29.47
N LYS A 14 12.16 -21.67 29.16
CA LYS A 14 12.40 -22.63 28.08
C LYS A 14 11.83 -22.25 26.73
N ALA A 15 11.01 -21.19 26.65
CA ALA A 15 10.40 -20.79 25.36
C ALA A 15 11.31 -19.90 24.48
N ILE A 16 12.42 -19.38 25.04
CA ILE A 16 13.32 -18.46 24.31
C ILE A 16 14.54 -19.18 23.71
N GLN A 17 14.87 -20.37 24.22
CA GLN A 17 16.05 -21.10 23.75
C GLN A 17 16.04 -21.56 22.29
N PRO A 18 14.92 -21.95 21.67
CA PRO A 18 14.95 -22.35 20.26
C PRO A 18 15.25 -21.20 19.30
N GLN A 19 14.85 -19.97 19.63
CA GLN A 19 15.13 -18.82 18.77
C GLN A 19 16.58 -18.33 18.89
N GLN A 20 17.18 -18.40 20.07
CA GLN A 20 18.59 -18.07 20.24
C GLN A 20 19.50 -19.10 19.58
N GLN A 21 19.17 -20.38 19.64
CA GLN A 21 19.94 -21.42 18.95
C GLN A 21 19.91 -21.29 17.43
N ILE A 22 18.79 -20.83 16.84
CA ILE A 22 18.70 -20.58 15.39
C ILE A 22 19.55 -19.38 14.99
N THR A 23 19.57 -18.31 15.81
CA THR A 23 20.37 -17.11 15.53
C THR A 23 21.86 -17.35 15.74
N ASP A 24 22.24 -18.09 16.77
CA ASP A 24 23.65 -18.39 17.05
C ASP A 24 24.25 -19.35 16.01
N ASN A 25 23.48 -20.33 15.53
CA ASN A 25 23.89 -21.19 14.43
C ASN A 25 23.99 -20.45 13.08
N PHE A 26 23.16 -19.43 12.86
CA PHE A 26 23.22 -18.64 11.63
C PHE A 26 24.44 -17.71 11.57
N ILE A 27 24.89 -17.22 12.73
CA ILE A 27 26.06 -16.32 12.84
C ILE A 27 27.37 -17.12 12.84
N ALA A 28 27.36 -18.35 13.34
CA ALA A 28 28.54 -19.20 13.46
C ALA A 28 28.90 -19.96 12.18
N THR A 29 28.03 -20.05 11.18
CA THR A 29 28.30 -20.71 9.90
C THR A 29 29.17 -19.82 9.02
N ASN A 30 30.43 -20.14 8.98
CA ASN A 30 31.39 -19.58 8.03
C ASN A 30 30.85 -19.81 6.60
N PRO A 31 30.62 -18.77 5.78
CA PRO A 31 30.01 -18.93 4.44
C PRO A 31 30.77 -19.86 3.50
N ALA A 32 32.00 -20.23 3.87
CA ALA A 32 32.83 -21.19 3.11
C ALA A 32 32.52 -22.67 3.41
N SER A 33 31.68 -22.99 4.41
CA SER A 33 31.39 -24.37 4.85
C SER A 33 29.94 -24.82 4.68
N VAL A 34 29.11 -24.02 4.02
CA VAL A 34 27.71 -24.38 3.75
C VAL A 34 27.66 -25.46 2.68
N ASN A 35 27.27 -26.68 3.09
CA ASN A 35 27.12 -27.79 2.16
C ASN A 35 26.00 -27.52 1.13
N GLN A 36 26.16 -28.00 -0.09
CA GLN A 36 25.14 -27.85 -1.13
C GLN A 36 23.77 -28.37 -0.73
N SER A 37 23.72 -29.41 0.12
CA SER A 37 22.46 -29.95 0.68
C SER A 37 21.73 -28.95 1.58
N GLU A 38 22.45 -28.21 2.44
CA GLU A 38 21.86 -27.19 3.31
C GLU A 38 21.33 -26.01 2.52
N LEU A 39 22.01 -25.59 1.45
CA LEU A 39 21.51 -24.55 0.53
C LEU A 39 20.23 -24.98 -0.19
N VAL A 40 20.13 -26.26 -0.56
CA VAL A 40 18.92 -26.81 -1.18
C VAL A 40 17.76 -26.83 -0.18
N GLU A 41 18.00 -27.23 1.05
CA GLU A 41 16.96 -27.22 2.12
C GLU A 41 16.48 -25.80 2.46
N ILE A 42 17.40 -24.83 2.55
CA ILE A 42 17.06 -23.42 2.74
C ILE A 42 16.28 -22.90 1.53
N GLY A 43 16.70 -23.24 0.32
CA GLY A 43 15.99 -22.87 -0.90
C GLY A 43 14.58 -23.44 -0.96
N GLN A 44 14.37 -24.69 -0.57
CA GLN A 44 13.05 -25.31 -0.49
C GLN A 44 12.17 -24.68 0.60
N ALA A 45 12.73 -24.38 1.77
CA ALA A 45 12.02 -23.69 2.84
C ALA A 45 11.57 -22.29 2.42
N LEU A 46 12.44 -21.53 1.74
CA LEU A 46 12.11 -20.21 1.19
C LEU A 46 11.05 -20.28 0.08
N ALA A 47 11.15 -21.29 -0.80
CA ALA A 47 10.15 -21.52 -1.83
C ALA A 47 8.77 -21.87 -1.24
N GLY A 48 8.74 -22.60 -0.13
CA GLY A 48 7.51 -22.91 0.58
C GLY A 48 6.86 -21.70 1.29
N LEU A 49 7.65 -20.70 1.68
CA LEU A 49 7.17 -19.46 2.29
C LEU A 49 6.65 -18.45 1.25
N SER A 50 7.14 -18.52 0.01
CA SER A 50 6.80 -17.57 -1.06
C SER A 50 5.29 -17.43 -1.31
N PRO A 51 4.49 -18.51 -1.41
CA PRO A 51 3.04 -18.40 -1.61
C PRO A 51 2.31 -17.75 -0.43
N THR A 52 2.80 -17.98 0.78
CA THR A 52 2.21 -17.41 2.01
C THR A 52 2.49 -15.92 2.09
N LEU A 53 3.72 -15.51 1.77
CA LEU A 53 4.11 -14.10 1.70
C LEU A 53 3.36 -13.36 0.61
N GLN A 54 3.17 -13.97 -0.57
CA GLN A 54 2.39 -13.37 -1.65
C GLN A 54 0.93 -13.13 -1.24
N LYS A 55 0.29 -14.12 -0.61
CA LYS A 55 -1.08 -13.96 -0.09
C LYS A 55 -1.19 -12.88 0.97
N PHE A 56 -0.17 -12.74 1.82
CA PHE A 56 -0.12 -11.70 2.83
C PHE A 56 -0.01 -10.32 2.18
N GLU A 57 0.89 -10.15 1.22
CA GLU A 57 1.02 -8.90 0.45
C GLU A 57 -0.24 -8.55 -0.31
N GLU A 58 -0.89 -9.52 -0.96
CA GLU A 58 -2.15 -9.30 -1.69
C GLU A 58 -3.25 -8.82 -0.74
N ARG A 59 -3.33 -9.41 0.45
CA ARG A 59 -4.29 -9.01 1.47
C ARG A 59 -4.02 -7.59 1.98
N GLU A 60 -2.78 -7.26 2.31
CA GLU A 60 -2.42 -5.90 2.73
C GLU A 60 -2.73 -4.87 1.65
N ARG A 61 -2.41 -5.17 0.39
CA ARG A 61 -2.74 -4.30 -0.75
C ARG A 61 -4.25 -4.09 -0.89
N ALA A 62 -5.04 -5.15 -0.74
CA ALA A 62 -6.50 -5.06 -0.82
C ALA A 62 -7.09 -4.24 0.34
N GLU A 63 -6.57 -4.41 1.55
CA GLU A 63 -6.98 -3.64 2.73
C GLU A 63 -6.60 -2.16 2.57
N ASP A 64 -5.39 -1.85 2.11
CA ASP A 64 -4.94 -0.50 1.81
C ASP A 64 -5.78 0.14 0.71
N ALA A 65 -6.09 -0.58 -0.37
CA ALA A 65 -6.92 -0.09 -1.46
C ALA A 65 -8.32 0.28 -0.97
N ALA A 66 -8.99 -0.61 -0.23
CA ALA A 66 -10.32 -0.35 0.33
C ALA A 66 -10.32 0.86 1.28
N ARG A 67 -9.30 0.95 2.13
CA ARG A 67 -9.13 2.07 3.05
C ARG A 67 -8.92 3.39 2.32
N MET A 68 -8.07 3.42 1.30
CA MET A 68 -7.78 4.62 0.52
C MET A 68 -8.95 5.05 -0.35
N GLU A 69 -9.76 4.13 -0.83
CA GLU A 69 -11.01 4.46 -1.52
C GLU A 69 -12.00 5.19 -0.59
N LEU A 70 -12.13 4.73 0.65
CA LEU A 70 -12.93 5.43 1.67
C LEU A 70 -12.37 6.81 2.00
N VAL A 71 -11.05 6.95 2.10
CA VAL A 71 -10.39 8.24 2.32
C VAL A 71 -10.68 9.18 1.15
N ALA A 72 -10.42 8.75 -0.09
CA ALA A 72 -10.73 9.53 -1.29
C ALA A 72 -12.21 9.92 -1.36
N GLY A 73 -13.10 9.04 -0.87
CA GLY A 73 -14.53 9.29 -0.77
C GLY A 73 -14.91 10.51 0.06
N LYS A 74 -14.10 10.87 1.03
CA LYS A 74 -14.32 12.00 1.96
C LYS A 74 -13.51 13.25 1.60
N MET A 75 -12.59 13.14 0.64
CA MET A 75 -11.73 14.25 0.26
C MET A 75 -12.50 15.34 -0.48
N SER A 76 -12.15 16.59 -0.19
CA SER A 76 -12.56 17.76 -0.97
C SER A 76 -11.90 17.77 -2.35
N LEU A 77 -12.40 18.59 -3.26
CA LEU A 77 -11.82 18.74 -4.61
C LEU A 77 -10.36 19.21 -4.55
N GLU A 78 -10.03 20.08 -3.61
CA GLU A 78 -8.66 20.57 -3.40
C GLU A 78 -7.73 19.43 -2.95
N GLU A 79 -8.18 18.60 -2.02
CA GLU A 79 -7.42 17.45 -1.54
C GLU A 79 -7.26 16.37 -2.61
N LEU A 80 -8.29 16.14 -3.43
CA LEU A 80 -8.19 15.26 -4.59
C LEU A 80 -7.14 15.74 -5.60
N ARG A 81 -7.08 17.05 -5.85
CA ARG A 81 -6.03 17.66 -6.67
C ARG A 81 -4.64 17.53 -6.04
N ALA A 82 -4.53 17.73 -4.73
CA ALA A 82 -3.27 17.53 -4.00
C ALA A 82 -2.78 16.07 -4.09
N ALA A 83 -3.70 15.10 -3.95
CA ALA A 83 -3.38 13.69 -4.13
C ALA A 83 -2.91 13.38 -5.55
N SER A 84 -3.58 13.91 -6.56
CA SER A 84 -3.19 13.77 -7.98
C SER A 84 -1.79 14.33 -8.25
N LYS A 85 -1.43 15.44 -7.63
CA LYS A 85 -0.08 16.03 -7.68
C LYS A 85 0.94 15.33 -6.77
N ARG A 86 0.57 14.24 -6.12
CA ARG A 86 1.40 13.48 -5.17
C ARG A 86 1.87 14.30 -3.96
N ASP A 87 1.13 15.33 -3.56
CA ASP A 87 1.42 16.12 -2.36
C ASP A 87 0.98 15.37 -1.09
N PHE A 88 1.60 14.23 -0.85
CA PHE A 88 1.31 13.40 0.32
C PHE A 88 1.71 14.10 1.63
N ILE A 89 2.72 14.96 1.61
CA ILE A 89 3.15 15.72 2.78
C ILE A 89 2.06 16.74 3.17
N GLY A 90 1.51 17.46 2.20
CA GLY A 90 0.40 18.37 2.43
C GLY A 90 -0.84 17.66 2.96
N LEU A 91 -1.16 16.49 2.42
CA LEU A 91 -2.28 15.65 2.88
C LEU A 91 -2.06 15.10 4.29
N GLN A 92 -0.83 14.73 4.66
CA GLN A 92 -0.48 14.32 6.03
C GLN A 92 -0.65 15.48 7.02
N LYS A 93 -0.16 16.66 6.68
CA LYS A 93 -0.30 17.86 7.52
C LYS A 93 -1.77 18.25 7.75
N LYS A 94 -2.64 18.01 6.76
CA LYS A 94 -4.08 18.22 6.86
C LYS A 94 -4.81 17.08 7.59
N GLY A 95 -4.11 16.01 7.97
CA GLY A 95 -4.69 14.83 8.63
C GLY A 95 -5.56 13.95 7.73
N VAL A 96 -5.47 14.11 6.41
CA VAL A 96 -6.21 13.31 5.43
C VAL A 96 -5.67 11.89 5.36
N ILE A 97 -4.34 11.76 5.41
CA ILE A 97 -3.64 10.48 5.49
C ILE A 97 -2.72 10.46 6.70
N ARG A 98 -2.37 9.27 7.15
CA ARG A 98 -1.48 9.09 8.31
C ARG A 98 -0.01 9.30 7.91
N GLU A 99 0.79 9.70 8.88
CA GLU A 99 2.23 9.66 8.75
C GLU A 99 2.70 8.19 8.67
N GLY A 100 3.65 7.91 7.78
CA GLY A 100 4.15 6.54 7.60
C GLY A 100 3.26 5.61 6.76
N GLU A 101 2.31 6.15 5.99
CA GLU A 101 1.51 5.33 5.06
C GLU A 101 2.40 4.53 4.10
N SER A 102 2.00 3.28 3.85
CA SER A 102 2.71 2.37 2.96
C SER A 102 2.80 2.94 1.53
N PRO A 103 3.81 2.55 0.75
CA PRO A 103 3.87 2.90 -0.67
C PRO A 103 2.61 2.45 -1.43
N TRP A 104 2.06 1.29 -1.09
CA TRP A 104 0.84 0.74 -1.69
C TRP A 104 -0.39 1.57 -1.37
N ALA A 105 -0.53 2.03 -0.13
CA ALA A 105 -1.60 2.94 0.27
C ALA A 105 -1.54 4.26 -0.51
N LYS A 106 -0.35 4.81 -0.73
CA LYS A 106 -0.18 6.04 -1.52
C LYS A 106 -0.57 5.84 -2.99
N VAL A 107 -0.20 4.69 -3.59
CA VAL A 107 -0.61 4.35 -4.96
C VAL A 107 -2.12 4.16 -5.04
N ALA A 108 -2.71 3.44 -4.09
CA ALA A 108 -4.15 3.24 -4.03
C ALA A 108 -4.92 4.57 -3.86
N LEU A 109 -4.40 5.48 -3.04
CA LEU A 109 -4.98 6.82 -2.89
C LEU A 109 -4.91 7.61 -4.18
N LEU A 110 -3.78 7.58 -4.88
CA LEU A 110 -3.60 8.26 -6.16
C LEU A 110 -4.62 7.78 -7.18
N GLU A 111 -4.82 6.47 -7.28
CA GLU A 111 -5.79 5.86 -8.17
C GLU A 111 -7.23 6.24 -7.81
N ALA A 112 -7.62 6.09 -6.54
CA ALA A 112 -8.96 6.41 -6.06
C ALA A 112 -9.28 7.90 -6.20
N ALA A 113 -8.32 8.76 -5.85
CA ALA A 113 -8.47 10.21 -6.00
C ALA A 113 -8.56 10.63 -7.47
N GLY A 114 -7.76 10.03 -8.36
CA GLY A 114 -7.81 10.27 -9.80
C GLY A 114 -9.16 9.91 -10.39
N LYS A 115 -9.67 8.70 -10.11
CA LYS A 115 -11.01 8.26 -10.55
C LYS A 115 -12.11 9.23 -10.11
N ARG A 116 -12.07 9.65 -8.84
CA ARG A 116 -13.05 10.55 -8.27
C ARG A 116 -12.95 11.95 -8.84
N LEU A 117 -11.74 12.45 -9.06
CA LEU A 117 -11.50 13.75 -9.68
C LEU A 117 -12.07 13.79 -11.11
N VAL A 118 -11.78 12.78 -11.93
CA VAL A 118 -12.33 12.63 -13.27
C VAL A 118 -13.87 12.60 -13.24
N SER A 119 -14.44 11.80 -12.35
CA SER A 119 -15.91 11.71 -12.23
C SER A 119 -16.57 13.02 -11.79
N GLN A 120 -15.90 13.84 -11.01
CA GLN A 120 -16.44 15.11 -10.51
C GLN A 120 -16.20 16.29 -11.44
N THR A 121 -15.15 16.25 -12.26
CA THR A 121 -14.76 17.38 -13.12
C THR A 121 -15.00 17.11 -14.61
N VAL A 122 -14.46 16.00 -15.12
CA VAL A 122 -14.46 15.70 -16.55
C VAL A 122 -15.82 15.18 -17.01
N VAL A 123 -16.37 14.22 -16.29
CA VAL A 123 -17.64 13.58 -16.69
C VAL A 123 -18.80 14.57 -16.78
N PRO A 124 -19.05 15.47 -15.82
CA PRO A 124 -20.10 16.48 -15.95
C PRO A 124 -19.89 17.42 -17.13
N GLU A 125 -18.65 17.81 -17.43
CA GLU A 125 -18.35 18.68 -18.56
C GLU A 125 -18.52 17.96 -19.91
N LEU A 126 -18.19 16.66 -19.97
CA LEU A 126 -18.48 15.83 -21.14
C LEU A 126 -19.99 15.80 -21.41
N TYR A 127 -20.81 15.56 -20.40
CA TYR A 127 -22.26 15.54 -20.56
C TYR A 127 -22.82 16.90 -21.01
N LYS A 128 -22.32 18.02 -20.49
CA LYS A 128 -22.74 19.36 -20.91
C LYS A 128 -22.38 19.68 -22.37
N ASN A 129 -21.32 19.10 -22.87
CA ASN A 129 -20.79 19.38 -24.20
C ASN A 129 -20.99 18.21 -25.18
N LEU A 130 -21.91 17.29 -24.87
CA LEU A 130 -22.15 16.10 -25.68
C LEU A 130 -22.56 16.47 -27.14
N ASP A 131 -23.41 17.49 -27.28
CA ASP A 131 -23.85 17.96 -28.58
C ASP A 131 -22.69 18.51 -29.44
N ARG A 132 -21.76 19.23 -28.80
CA ARG A 132 -20.54 19.73 -29.45
C ARG A 132 -19.62 18.60 -29.89
N LEU A 133 -19.47 17.55 -29.07
CA LEU A 133 -18.65 16.38 -29.40
C LEU A 133 -19.30 15.49 -30.48
N SER A 134 -20.63 15.58 -30.62
CA SER A 134 -21.39 14.83 -31.63
C SER A 134 -21.46 15.56 -32.98
N ASP A 135 -20.97 16.79 -33.05
CA ASP A 135 -20.93 17.57 -34.30
C ASP A 135 -19.86 16.98 -35.25
N PRO A 136 -20.25 16.51 -36.46
CA PRO A 136 -19.32 15.92 -37.40
C PRO A 136 -18.28 16.90 -37.97
N THR A 137 -18.49 18.19 -37.79
CA THR A 137 -17.50 19.23 -38.15
C THR A 137 -16.46 19.47 -37.11
N ASN A 138 -16.67 18.95 -35.87
CA ASN A 138 -15.76 19.05 -34.79
C ASN A 138 -14.79 17.85 -34.80
N ASN A 139 -13.52 18.11 -35.06
CA ASN A 139 -12.45 17.09 -35.05
C ASN A 139 -11.95 16.74 -33.65
N GLU A 140 -12.58 17.25 -32.60
CA GLU A 140 -12.19 16.99 -31.21
C GLU A 140 -12.70 15.59 -30.78
N THR A 141 -11.77 14.76 -30.30
CA THR A 141 -12.15 13.45 -29.75
C THR A 141 -12.53 13.60 -28.28
N PRO A 142 -13.31 12.65 -27.68
CA PRO A 142 -13.60 12.65 -26.25
C PRO A 142 -12.33 12.65 -25.37
N GLU A 143 -11.25 11.99 -25.82
CA GLU A 143 -9.99 11.95 -25.13
C GLU A 143 -9.27 13.31 -25.14
N THR A 144 -9.23 13.99 -26.30
CA THR A 144 -8.61 15.32 -26.39
C THR A 144 -9.39 16.34 -25.58
N PHE A 145 -10.72 16.24 -25.59
CA PHE A 145 -11.60 17.08 -24.77
C PHE A 145 -11.37 16.83 -23.27
N ALA A 146 -11.36 15.56 -22.82
CA ALA A 146 -11.10 15.21 -21.43
C ALA A 146 -9.74 15.73 -20.97
N ARG A 147 -8.70 15.58 -21.81
CA ARG A 147 -7.37 16.11 -21.54
C ARG A 147 -7.38 17.63 -21.37
N SER A 148 -8.05 18.36 -22.27
CA SER A 148 -8.13 19.82 -22.18
C SER A 148 -8.79 20.29 -20.88
N ILE A 149 -9.80 19.56 -20.38
CA ILE A 149 -10.42 19.86 -19.09
C ILE A 149 -9.46 19.58 -17.93
N LEU A 150 -8.75 18.45 -17.96
CA LEU A 150 -7.76 18.12 -16.91
C LEU A 150 -6.65 19.17 -16.86
N GLU A 151 -6.09 19.54 -18.01
CA GLU A 151 -5.08 20.60 -18.12
C GLU A 151 -5.61 21.96 -17.60
N ALA A 152 -6.83 22.34 -17.96
CA ALA A 152 -7.48 23.55 -17.47
C ALA A 152 -7.68 23.54 -15.94
N GLN A 153 -7.79 22.35 -15.33
CA GLN A 153 -7.89 22.16 -13.89
C GLN A 153 -6.50 22.05 -13.22
N GLY A 154 -5.40 22.12 -14.00
CA GLY A 154 -4.04 21.97 -13.51
C GLY A 154 -3.74 20.55 -13.03
N ILE A 155 -4.32 19.55 -13.69
CA ILE A 155 -4.16 18.12 -13.43
C ILE A 155 -3.40 17.54 -14.62
N ASP A 156 -2.15 17.16 -14.42
CA ASP A 156 -1.31 16.51 -15.43
C ASP A 156 -1.45 14.98 -15.37
#